data_fccd9824d2782fc65d22a81fbe0c3720
#
_entry.id   fccd9824d2782fc65d22a81fbe0c3720
#
_cell.length_a   1.000
_cell.length_b   1.000
_cell.length_c   1.000
_cell.angle_alpha   90.00
_cell.angle_beta   90.00
_cell.angle_gamma   90.00
#
_symmetry.space_group_name_H-M   'P 1'
#
loop_
_entity.id
_entity.type
_entity.pdbx_description
1 polymer ?
#
loop_
_entity_poly.entity_id
_entity_poly.type
_entity_poly.pdbx_seq_one_letter_code
_entity_poly.pdbx_strand_id
1 'polypeptide(L)'
;MKYYLVRLLAPRATFMQDMTAAERTMMQEHSAYWRSWMAKGNVVVFGPVADPAWPLGIGVIRMDDDVDPAVMWKDDPVMRPGTGFRIEVLPMLTAVVAGS
;
A
#
# COMPACT_ATOMS: atom_id res chain seq x y z
N MET A 1 -3.20 -12.87 14.69
CA MET A 1 -2.90 -11.95 13.57
C MET A 1 -4.16 -11.59 12.82
N LYS A 2 -4.32 -10.31 12.53
CA LYS A 2 -5.38 -9.81 11.65
C LYS A 2 -4.77 -9.43 10.31
N TYR A 3 -5.48 -9.75 9.24
CA TYR A 3 -5.05 -9.45 7.87
C TYR A 3 -5.94 -8.37 7.26
N TYR A 4 -5.34 -7.53 6.44
CA TYR A 4 -6.03 -6.42 5.77
C TYR A 4 -5.64 -6.35 4.32
N LEU A 5 -6.62 -6.06 3.46
CA LEU A 5 -6.37 -5.65 2.08
C LEU A 5 -6.24 -4.12 2.06
N VAL A 6 -5.12 -3.63 1.60
CA VAL A 6 -4.85 -2.21 1.44
C VAL A 6 -4.91 -1.88 -0.05
N ARG A 7 -5.67 -0.84 -0.41
CA ARG A 7 -5.74 -0.32 -1.77
C ARG A 7 -5.21 1.11 -1.76
N LEU A 8 -4.20 1.38 -2.56
CA LEU A 8 -3.62 2.71 -2.71
C LEU A 8 -4.04 3.26 -4.07
N LEU A 9 -4.88 4.29 -4.07
CA LEU A 9 -5.44 4.88 -5.28
C LEU A 9 -4.61 6.09 -5.69
N ALA A 10 -4.16 6.09 -6.95
CA ALA A 10 -3.35 7.17 -7.51
C ALA A 10 -4.14 8.48 -7.59
N PRO A 11 -3.47 9.63 -7.64
CA PRO A 11 -4.15 10.93 -7.65
C PRO A 11 -4.92 11.25 -8.93
N ARG A 12 -4.61 10.57 -10.04
CA ARG A 12 -5.28 10.80 -11.33
C ARG A 12 -5.22 9.55 -12.21
N ALA A 13 -6.14 9.45 -13.16
CA ALA A 13 -6.29 8.28 -14.03
C ALA A 13 -5.04 8.03 -14.89
N THR A 14 -4.30 9.07 -15.24
CA THR A 14 -3.13 9.01 -16.14
C THR A 14 -1.81 8.88 -15.39
N PHE A 15 -1.85 8.66 -14.08
CA PHE A 15 -0.66 8.70 -13.22
C PHE A 15 0.50 7.85 -13.75
N MET A 16 0.21 6.63 -14.21
CA MET A 16 1.25 5.71 -14.69
C MET A 16 1.92 6.20 -15.98
N GLN A 17 1.22 7.04 -16.76
CA GLN A 17 1.73 7.55 -18.03
C GLN A 17 2.44 8.92 -17.88
N ASP A 18 2.07 9.71 -16.89
CA ASP A 18 2.53 11.10 -16.77
C ASP A 18 3.11 11.46 -15.40
N MET A 19 3.61 10.47 -14.68
CA MET A 19 4.30 10.69 -13.41
C MET A 19 5.40 11.76 -13.58
N THR A 20 5.40 12.75 -12.70
CA THR A 20 6.51 13.71 -12.63
C THR A 20 7.75 13.04 -12.05
N ALA A 21 8.91 13.69 -12.20
CA ALA A 21 10.16 13.21 -11.60
C ALA A 21 10.03 13.12 -10.07
N ALA A 22 9.39 14.10 -9.45
CA ALA A 22 9.13 14.09 -7.99
C ALA A 22 8.23 12.94 -7.59
N GLU A 23 7.21 12.64 -8.39
CA GLU A 23 6.31 11.51 -8.12
C GLU A 23 7.03 10.17 -8.26
N ARG A 24 7.92 10.02 -9.25
CA ARG A 24 8.73 8.79 -9.37
C ARG A 24 9.60 8.58 -8.15
N THR A 25 10.26 9.63 -7.68
CA THR A 25 11.07 9.56 -6.46
C THR A 25 10.22 9.16 -5.25
N MET A 26 9.04 9.77 -5.10
CA MET A 26 8.10 9.44 -4.04
C MET A 26 7.68 7.97 -4.08
N MET A 27 7.41 7.43 -5.28
CA MET A 27 7.03 6.03 -5.44
C MET A 27 8.18 5.08 -5.11
N GLN A 28 9.42 5.46 -5.38
CA GLN A 28 10.59 4.70 -4.96
C GLN A 28 10.73 4.69 -3.44
N GLU A 29 10.53 5.83 -2.80
CA GLU A 29 10.53 5.95 -1.34
C GLU A 29 9.40 5.13 -0.71
N HIS A 30 8.20 5.16 -1.31
CA HIS A 30 7.06 4.36 -0.90
C HIS A 30 7.37 2.86 -0.94
N SER A 31 7.96 2.39 -2.04
CA SER A 31 8.35 0.98 -2.18
C SER A 31 9.37 0.57 -1.12
N ALA A 32 10.39 1.40 -0.88
CA ALA A 32 11.39 1.14 0.15
C ALA A 32 10.77 1.10 1.55
N TYR A 33 9.82 1.99 1.81
CA TYR A 33 9.10 2.04 3.08
C TYR A 33 8.31 0.75 3.33
N TRP A 34 7.56 0.27 2.32
CA TRP A 34 6.80 -0.97 2.43
C TRP A 34 7.71 -2.19 2.58
N ARG A 35 8.85 -2.20 1.87
CA ARG A 35 9.85 -3.27 2.02
C ARG A 35 10.41 -3.34 3.43
N SER A 36 10.54 -2.23 4.13
CA SER A 36 11.00 -2.21 5.52
C SER A 36 10.00 -2.91 6.44
N TRP A 37 8.70 -2.73 6.21
CA TRP A 37 7.66 -3.45 6.95
C TRP A 37 7.59 -4.92 6.55
N MET A 38 7.85 -5.23 5.29
CA MET A 38 7.93 -6.62 4.81
C MET A 38 9.07 -7.37 5.52
N ALA A 39 10.20 -6.73 5.72
CA ALA A 39 11.32 -7.32 6.47
C ALA A 39 10.94 -7.64 7.92
N LYS A 40 9.99 -6.91 8.49
CA LYS A 40 9.45 -7.19 9.84
C LYS A 40 8.38 -8.28 9.85
N GLY A 41 7.97 -8.78 8.67
CA GLY A 41 6.94 -9.80 8.53
C GLY A 41 5.50 -9.28 8.45
N ASN A 42 5.30 -7.96 8.35
CA ASN A 42 3.97 -7.36 8.34
C ASN A 42 3.34 -7.24 6.95
N VAL A 43 4.08 -7.46 5.89
CA VAL A 43 3.57 -7.40 4.51
C VAL A 43 3.69 -8.77 3.87
N VAL A 44 2.58 -9.30 3.40
CA VAL A 44 2.53 -10.58 2.70
C VAL A 44 2.89 -10.39 1.22
N VAL A 45 2.30 -9.39 0.59
CA VAL A 45 2.54 -9.04 -0.82
C VAL A 45 2.11 -7.60 -1.03
N PHE A 46 2.80 -6.90 -1.93
CA PHE A 46 2.35 -5.58 -2.39
C PHE A 46 2.85 -5.33 -3.81
N GLY A 47 2.15 -4.50 -4.54
CA GLY A 47 2.57 -4.11 -5.88
C GLY A 47 1.48 -3.36 -6.64
N PRO A 48 1.83 -2.79 -7.79
CA PRO A 48 0.86 -2.12 -8.64
C PRO A 48 -0.06 -3.12 -9.35
N VAL A 49 -1.28 -2.67 -9.63
CA VAL A 49 -2.31 -3.45 -10.32
C VAL A 49 -2.66 -2.74 -11.61
N ALA A 50 -2.73 -3.50 -12.70
CA ALA A 50 -3.14 -3.00 -14.01
C ALA A 50 -4.66 -2.94 -14.09
N ASP A 51 -5.25 -1.93 -13.45
CA ASP A 51 -6.69 -1.66 -13.54
C ASP A 51 -6.91 -0.64 -14.66
N PRO A 52 -7.70 -0.97 -15.70
CA PRO A 52 -7.93 -0.06 -16.81
C PRO A 52 -8.76 1.17 -16.43
N ALA A 53 -9.51 1.10 -15.34
CA ALA A 53 -10.36 2.21 -14.89
C ALA A 53 -9.57 3.23 -14.09
N TRP A 54 -8.67 2.77 -13.20
CA TRP A 54 -7.93 3.67 -12.32
C TRP A 54 -6.66 2.98 -11.82
N PRO A 55 -5.49 3.64 -11.93
CA PRO A 55 -4.24 3.06 -11.44
C PRO A 55 -4.28 2.93 -9.92
N LEU A 56 -3.87 1.77 -9.43
CA LEU A 56 -3.84 1.50 -7.99
C LEU A 56 -2.71 0.54 -7.65
N GLY A 57 -2.32 0.57 -6.39
CA GLY A 57 -1.50 -0.48 -5.80
C GLY A 57 -2.32 -1.26 -4.79
N ILE A 58 -1.94 -2.49 -4.55
CA ILE A 58 -2.51 -3.27 -3.45
C ILE A 58 -1.42 -3.75 -2.51
N GLY A 59 -1.81 -4.01 -1.28
CA GLY A 59 -0.97 -4.74 -0.34
C GLY A 59 -1.85 -5.60 0.54
N VAL A 60 -1.35 -6.76 0.91
CA VAL A 60 -1.93 -7.58 1.97
C VAL A 60 -0.98 -7.51 3.14
N ILE A 61 -1.49 -7.01 4.26
CA ILE A 61 -0.71 -6.82 5.48
C ILE A 61 -1.28 -7.64 6.61
N ARG A 62 -0.46 -7.89 7.61
CA ARG A 62 -0.86 -8.56 8.84
C ARG A 62 -0.30 -7.85 10.05
N MET A 63 -1.12 -7.73 11.08
CA MET A 63 -0.78 -7.05 12.33
C MET A 63 -1.23 -7.90 13.51
N ASP A 64 -0.60 -7.71 14.65
CA ASP A 64 -1.10 -8.26 15.91
C ASP A 64 -2.53 -7.77 16.17
N ASP A 65 -3.33 -8.60 16.82
CA ASP A 65 -4.78 -8.37 16.95
C ASP A 65 -5.13 -7.05 17.61
N ASP A 66 -4.28 -6.54 18.51
CA ASP A 66 -4.50 -5.31 19.27
C ASP A 66 -3.86 -4.07 18.66
N VAL A 67 -3.22 -4.22 17.50
CA VAL A 67 -2.51 -3.12 16.84
C VAL A 67 -3.41 -2.50 15.78
N ASP A 68 -3.55 -1.16 15.81
CA ASP A 68 -4.20 -0.41 14.74
C ASP A 68 -3.33 -0.48 13.49
N PRO A 69 -3.83 -1.04 12.38
CA PRO A 69 -3.03 -1.18 11.18
C PRO A 69 -2.54 0.16 10.59
N ALA A 70 -3.18 1.27 10.96
CA ALA A 70 -2.76 2.60 10.49
C ALA A 70 -1.32 2.96 10.87
N VAL A 71 -0.75 2.34 11.90
CA VAL A 71 0.66 2.56 12.27
C VAL A 71 1.61 2.24 11.11
N MET A 72 1.18 1.36 10.20
CA MET A 72 2.01 0.98 9.07
C MET A 72 2.09 2.07 8.01
N TRP A 73 0.98 2.70 7.62
CA TRP A 73 1.00 3.63 6.47
C TRP A 73 0.97 5.10 6.85
N LYS A 74 0.81 5.46 8.12
CA LYS A 74 0.74 6.86 8.53
C LYS A 74 1.98 7.68 8.15
N ASP A 75 3.14 7.05 8.10
CA ASP A 75 4.41 7.69 7.76
C ASP A 75 4.89 7.33 6.33
N ASP A 76 4.05 6.67 5.56
CA ASP A 76 4.36 6.37 4.15
C ASP A 76 4.48 7.69 3.36
N PRO A 77 5.52 7.86 2.54
CA PRO A 77 5.69 9.07 1.73
C PRO A 77 4.47 9.47 0.91
N VAL A 78 3.70 8.51 0.38
CA VAL A 78 2.49 8.80 -0.42
C VAL A 78 1.35 9.38 0.43
N MET A 79 1.40 9.25 1.74
CA MET A 79 0.40 9.78 2.64
C MET A 79 0.72 11.20 3.12
N ARG A 80 1.80 11.82 2.64
CA ARG A 80 2.10 13.22 2.94
C ARG A 80 1.01 14.13 2.40
N PRO A 81 0.73 15.27 3.05
CA PRO A 81 -0.26 16.22 2.55
C PRO A 81 0.02 16.66 1.12
N GLY A 82 -1.04 16.76 0.31
CA GLY A 82 -0.93 17.29 -1.04
C GLY A 82 -0.53 16.29 -2.12
N THR A 83 -0.26 15.03 -1.78
CA THR A 83 0.10 14.03 -2.80
C THR A 83 -1.08 13.60 -3.67
N GLY A 84 -2.31 13.72 -3.15
CA GLY A 84 -3.52 13.29 -3.83
C GLY A 84 -3.78 11.79 -3.77
N PHE A 85 -2.88 11.00 -3.21
CA PHE A 85 -3.13 9.58 -3.00
C PHE A 85 -4.20 9.35 -1.95
N ARG A 86 -5.00 8.29 -2.15
CA ARG A 86 -6.02 7.85 -1.20
C ARG A 86 -5.76 6.40 -0.84
N ILE A 87 -6.03 6.05 0.40
CA ILE A 87 -5.88 4.69 0.88
C ILE A 87 -7.24 4.14 1.35
N GLU A 88 -7.52 2.90 0.97
CA GLU A 88 -8.66 2.14 1.46
C GLU A 88 -8.15 0.89 2.15
N VAL A 89 -8.71 0.57 3.29
CA VAL A 89 -8.28 -0.58 4.07
C VAL A 89 -9.50 -1.41 4.43
N LEU A 90 -9.44 -2.69 4.06
CA LEU A 90 -10.52 -3.63 4.28
C LEU A 90 -10.01 -4.81 5.11
N PRO A 91 -10.60 -5.07 6.28
CA PRO A 91 -10.22 -6.25 7.05
C PRO A 91 -10.65 -7.51 6.30
N MET A 92 -9.77 -8.50 6.25
CA MET A 92 -10.12 -9.80 5.69
C MET A 92 -10.86 -10.62 6.76
N LEU A 93 -11.95 -11.26 6.37
CA LEU A 93 -12.70 -12.13 7.30
C LEU A 93 -11.85 -13.32 7.71
N THR A 94 -11.09 -13.86 6.77
CA THR A 94 -10.12 -14.92 7.00
C THR A 94 -9.02 -14.80 5.94
N ALA A 95 -7.84 -15.30 6.24
CA ALA A 95 -6.72 -15.27 5.29
C ALA A 95 -6.10 -16.66 5.18
N VAL A 96 -5.98 -17.14 3.95
CA VAL A 96 -5.25 -18.37 3.64
C VAL A 96 -3.97 -17.94 2.92
N VAL A 97 -2.83 -18.28 3.47
CA VAL A 97 -1.52 -17.87 2.97
C VAL A 97 -0.79 -19.08 2.44
N ALA A 98 -0.04 -18.88 1.34
CA ALA A 98 0.74 -19.95 0.73
C ALA A 98 1.70 -20.56 1.78
N GLY A 99 1.80 -21.88 1.79
CA GLY A 99 2.65 -22.60 2.72
C GLY A 99 2.04 -22.85 4.10
N SER A 100 0.78 -22.43 4.31
CA SER A 100 0.09 -22.65 5.60
C SER A 100 -0.85 -23.84 5.54
#